data_df8267eb990fc0bfaa5bb37f00ebdc73
#
_entry.id   df8267eb990fc0bfaa5bb37f00ebdc73
#
_cell.length_a   1.000
_cell.length_b   1.000
_cell.length_c   1.000
_cell.angle_alpha   90.00
_cell.angle_beta   90.00
_cell.angle_gamma   90.00
#
_symmetry.space_group_name_H-M   'P 1'
#
loop_
_entity.id
_entity.type
_entity.pdbx_description
1 polymer ?
#
loop_
_entity_poly.entity_id
_entity_poly.type
_entity_poly.pdbx_seq_one_letter_code
_entity_poly.pdbx_strand_id
1 'polypeptide(L)'
;TNPLNYELANVTSDNGGDTQLFIKLHKENLISVAGGMIVVSQDAVKQLPNGTYRLSLRVFNDDHSDLLNNIFRVIVADEEVFID
;
A
#
# COMPACT_ATOMS: atom_id res chain seq x y z
N THR A 1 -13.51 -5.39 22.97
CA THR A 1 -13.50 -4.98 21.56
C THR A 1 -12.32 -5.64 20.83
N ASN A 2 -12.62 -6.28 19.73
CA ASN A 2 -11.58 -6.91 18.93
C ASN A 2 -10.85 -5.84 18.12
N PRO A 3 -9.51 -5.86 18.11
CA PRO A 3 -8.77 -4.92 17.29
C PRO A 3 -9.02 -5.16 15.80
N LEU A 4 -8.99 -4.09 15.03
CA LEU A 4 -9.06 -4.19 13.58
C LEU A 4 -7.69 -4.49 13.01
N ASN A 5 -7.67 -5.42 12.06
CA ASN A 5 -6.47 -5.78 11.31
C ASN A 5 -6.61 -5.25 9.89
N TYR A 6 -5.48 -4.90 9.31
CA TYR A 6 -5.43 -4.36 7.94
C TYR A 6 -4.46 -5.18 7.12
N GLU A 7 -4.85 -5.46 5.89
CA GLU A 7 -3.91 -6.10 4.96
C GLU A 7 -4.07 -5.48 3.57
N LEU A 8 -2.99 -5.54 2.80
CA LEU A 8 -2.99 -5.06 1.43
C LEU A 8 -3.73 -6.08 0.56
N ALA A 9 -4.87 -5.67 0.00
CA ALA A 9 -5.68 -6.55 -0.82
C ALA A 9 -5.30 -6.44 -2.30
N ASN A 10 -5.05 -5.23 -2.78
CA ASN A 10 -4.75 -5.01 -4.19
C ASN A 10 -4.01 -3.70 -4.39
N VAL A 11 -3.23 -3.63 -5.46
CA VAL A 11 -2.54 -2.42 -5.89
C VAL A 11 -2.76 -2.23 -7.37
N THR A 12 -3.17 -1.03 -7.76
CA THR A 12 -3.27 -0.66 -9.17
C THR A 12 -2.44 0.57 -9.43
N SER A 13 -2.03 0.78 -10.68
CA SER A 13 -1.28 1.96 -11.08
C SER A 13 -1.81 2.50 -12.41
N ASP A 14 -1.94 3.81 -12.48
CA ASP A 14 -2.51 4.47 -13.65
C ASP A 14 -1.45 4.98 -14.63
N ASN A 15 -0.21 5.19 -14.20
CA ASN A 15 0.78 5.87 -15.01
C ASN A 15 2.20 5.34 -14.80
N GLY A 16 2.44 4.14 -15.30
CA GLY A 16 3.79 3.60 -15.39
C GLY A 16 4.36 2.97 -14.14
N GLY A 17 3.58 2.86 -13.08
CA GLY A 17 4.03 2.20 -11.86
C GLY A 17 4.13 0.69 -12.03
N ASP A 18 4.93 0.07 -11.18
CA ASP A 18 5.10 -1.38 -11.15
C ASP A 18 4.37 -1.96 -9.94
N THR A 19 3.15 -2.42 -10.17
CA THR A 19 2.31 -2.93 -9.07
C THR A 19 2.84 -4.24 -8.50
N GLN A 20 3.45 -5.08 -9.32
CA GLN A 20 4.01 -6.34 -8.84
C GLN A 20 5.21 -6.11 -7.94
N LEU A 21 6.05 -5.17 -8.29
CA LEU A 21 7.17 -4.77 -7.44
C LEU A 21 6.67 -4.19 -6.12
N PHE A 22 5.63 -3.38 -6.17
CA PHE A 22 5.02 -2.83 -4.96
C PHE A 22 4.57 -3.93 -4.01
N ILE A 23 3.87 -4.94 -4.54
CA ILE A 23 3.40 -6.08 -3.74
C ILE A 23 4.59 -6.87 -3.19
N LYS A 24 5.64 -7.05 -3.98
CA LYS A 24 6.84 -7.76 -3.53
C LYS A 24 7.51 -7.01 -2.37
N LEU A 25 7.64 -5.70 -2.48
CA LEU A 25 8.22 -4.88 -1.42
C LEU A 25 7.38 -4.93 -0.15
N HIS A 26 6.07 -5.01 -0.29
CA HIS A 26 5.19 -5.19 0.86
C HIS A 26 5.45 -6.55 1.54
N LYS A 27 5.64 -7.60 0.76
CA LYS A 27 5.95 -8.93 1.31
C LYS A 27 7.30 -8.97 2.02
N GLU A 28 8.23 -8.11 1.61
CA GLU A 28 9.55 -8.00 2.22
C GLU A 28 9.57 -7.04 3.42
N ASN A 29 8.43 -6.52 3.81
CA ASN A 29 8.25 -5.56 4.91
C ASN A 29 8.91 -4.19 4.65
N LEU A 30 9.24 -3.89 3.42
CA LEU A 30 9.74 -2.57 3.04
C LEU A 30 8.60 -1.57 2.85
N ILE A 31 7.41 -2.08 2.60
CA ILE A 31 6.17 -1.31 2.61
C ILE A 31 5.24 -2.01 3.59
N SER A 32 4.74 -1.27 4.57
CA SER A 32 3.86 -1.86 5.57
C SER A 32 2.55 -1.11 5.69
N VAL A 33 1.52 -1.88 6.05
CA VAL A 33 0.19 -1.36 6.32
C VAL A 33 -0.17 -1.80 7.73
N ALA A 34 -0.34 -0.83 8.62
CA ALA A 34 -0.68 -1.15 10.00
C ALA A 34 -1.50 -0.01 10.60
N GLY A 35 -2.58 -0.37 11.29
CA GLY A 35 -3.41 0.60 11.98
C GLY A 35 -4.03 1.65 11.06
N GLY A 36 -4.28 1.29 9.80
CA GLY A 36 -4.82 2.23 8.82
C GLY A 36 -3.81 3.19 8.24
N MET A 37 -2.51 2.94 8.46
CA MET A 37 -1.42 3.78 7.94
C MET A 37 -0.57 2.99 6.97
N ILE A 38 -0.02 3.70 5.99
CA ILE A 38 0.93 3.13 5.03
C ILE A 38 2.31 3.71 5.34
N VAL A 39 3.29 2.82 5.48
CA VAL A 39 4.68 3.22 5.69
C VAL A 39 5.52 2.65 4.55
N VAL A 40 6.20 3.52 3.83
CA VAL A 40 7.06 3.14 2.72
C VAL A 40 8.49 3.48 3.09
N SER A 41 9.35 2.46 3.17
CA SER A 41 10.75 2.68 3.53
C SER A 41 11.49 3.36 2.38
N GLN A 42 12.63 3.99 2.70
CA GLN A 42 13.46 4.61 1.67
C GLN A 42 13.98 3.60 0.66
N ASP A 43 14.31 2.40 1.12
CA ASP A 43 14.75 1.34 0.21
C ASP A 43 13.66 0.95 -0.79
N ALA A 44 12.40 0.95 -0.35
CA ALA A 44 11.29 0.70 -1.26
C ALA A 44 11.12 1.84 -2.27
N VAL A 45 11.21 3.07 -1.80
CA VAL A 45 11.08 4.25 -2.68
C VAL A 45 12.11 4.23 -3.79
N LYS A 46 13.34 3.85 -3.47
CA LYS A 46 14.41 3.81 -4.46
C LYS A 46 14.19 2.76 -5.53
N GLN A 47 13.48 1.70 -5.23
CA GLN A 47 13.21 0.62 -6.17
C GLN A 47 11.96 0.85 -7.01
N LEU A 48 11.03 1.65 -6.53
CA LEU A 48 9.77 1.87 -7.23
C LEU A 48 9.93 2.88 -8.36
N PRO A 49 9.42 2.56 -9.55
CA PRO A 49 9.36 3.55 -10.62
C PRO A 49 8.38 4.66 -10.28
N ASN A 50 8.57 5.83 -10.87
CA ASN A 50 7.65 6.95 -10.69
C ASN A 50 6.27 6.55 -11.19
N GLY A 51 5.25 6.97 -10.46
CA GLY A 51 3.88 6.67 -10.81
C GLY A 51 2.95 6.82 -9.62
N THR A 52 1.66 6.63 -9.88
CA THR A 52 0.63 6.67 -8.86
C THR A 52 0.14 5.25 -8.59
N TYR A 53 0.19 4.86 -7.33
CA TYR A 53 -0.27 3.56 -6.88
C TYR A 53 -1.53 3.73 -6.05
N ARG A 54 -2.59 3.01 -6.42
CA ARG A 54 -3.84 3.02 -5.66
C ARG A 54 -3.95 1.72 -4.89
N LEU A 55 -4.20 1.84 -3.60
CA LEU A 55 -4.20 0.70 -2.70
C LEU A 55 -5.60 0.38 -2.23
N SER A 56 -5.94 -0.91 -2.26
CA SER A 56 -7.16 -1.43 -1.66
C SER A 56 -6.77 -2.26 -0.47
N LEU A 57 -7.40 -2.02 0.66
CA LEU A 57 -7.11 -2.71 1.90
C LEU A 57 -8.28 -3.57 2.33
N ARG A 58 -7.98 -4.68 2.95
CA ARG A 58 -8.97 -5.46 3.66
C ARG A 58 -8.85 -5.16 5.15
N VAL A 59 -9.95 -4.77 5.75
CA VAL A 59 -10.07 -4.52 7.19
C VAL A 59 -10.87 -5.66 7.79
N PHE A 60 -10.34 -6.30 8.80
CA PHE A 60 -11.01 -7.46 9.36
C PHE A 60 -10.77 -7.61 10.85
N ASN A 61 -11.70 -8.31 11.49
CA ASN A 61 -11.55 -8.82 12.85
C ASN A 61 -12.18 -10.20 12.90
N ASP A 62 -12.37 -10.74 14.11
CA ASP A 62 -12.91 -12.09 14.26
C ASP A 62 -14.33 -12.25 13.70
N ASP A 63 -15.08 -11.15 13.58
CA ASP A 63 -16.49 -11.20 13.21
C ASP A 63 -16.77 -10.69 11.80
N HIS A 64 -15.95 -9.76 11.30
CA HIS A 64 -16.24 -9.07 10.05
C HIS A 64 -15.01 -8.89 9.18
N SER A 65 -15.26 -8.78 7.89
CA SER A 65 -14.24 -8.46 6.92
C SER A 65 -14.84 -7.54 5.86
N ASP A 66 -14.18 -6.41 5.61
CA ASP A 66 -14.60 -5.45 4.60
C ASP A 66 -13.44 -5.09 3.69
N LEU A 67 -13.73 -4.88 2.42
CA LEU A 67 -12.77 -4.43 1.44
C LEU A 67 -12.95 -2.94 1.20
N LEU A 68 -11.86 -2.19 1.39
CA LEU A 68 -11.84 -0.75 1.15
C LEU A 68 -11.07 -0.49 -0.16
N ASN A 69 -11.81 -0.23 -1.23
CA ASN A 69 -11.22 -0.03 -2.55
C ASN A 69 -10.64 1.37 -2.71
N ASN A 70 -9.42 1.44 -3.25
CA ASN A 70 -8.76 2.70 -3.59
C ASN A 70 -8.74 3.69 -2.43
N ILE A 71 -8.52 3.18 -1.23
CA ILE A 71 -8.58 4.01 -0.02
C ILE A 71 -7.35 4.89 0.13
N PHE A 72 -6.20 4.46 -0.38
CA PHE A 72 -4.98 5.25 -0.35
C PHE A 72 -4.40 5.42 -1.73
N ARG A 73 -3.81 6.58 -1.96
CA ARG A 73 -3.07 6.87 -3.17
C ARG A 73 -1.63 7.20 -2.78
N VAL A 74 -0.70 6.42 -3.30
CA VAL A 74 0.73 6.62 -3.07
C VAL A 74 1.33 7.12 -4.38
N ILE A 75 1.93 8.30 -4.35
CA ILE A 75 2.57 8.89 -5.52
C ILE A 75 4.07 8.86 -5.29
N VAL A 76 4.78 8.21 -6.22
CA VAL A 76 6.23 8.16 -6.21
C VAL A 76 6.74 9.06 -7.34
N ALA A 77 7.57 10.03 -6.98
CA ALA A 77 8.14 10.97 -7.93
C ALA A 77 9.56 11.33 -7.49
N ASP A 78 10.55 10.98 -8.32
CA ASP A 78 11.95 11.32 -8.09
C ASP A 78 12.46 10.92 -6.70
N GLU A 79 12.18 9.67 -6.31
CA GLU A 79 12.55 9.09 -5.02
C GLU A 79 11.86 9.75 -3.83
N GLU A 80 10.78 10.48 -4.06
CA GLU A 80 9.93 11.03 -3.02
C GLU A 80 8.56 10.36 -3.04
N VAL A 81 7.93 10.25 -1.89
CA VAL A 81 6.63 9.61 -1.75
C VAL A 81 5.64 10.59 -1.14
N PHE A 82 4.48 10.68 -1.78
CA PHE A 82 3.34 11.45 -1.26
C PHE A 82 2.18 10.49 -1.05
N ILE A 83 1.60 10.49 0.13
CA ILE A 83 0.47 9.62 0.47
C ILE A 83 -0.75 10.50 0.71
N ASP A 84 -1.83 10.11 0.02
CA ASP A 84 -3.07 10.90 0.00
C ASP A 84 -4.22 10.12 0.64
#